data_18d6a524094bfc2e8274c59b824238b9
#
_entry.id   18d6a524094bfc2e8274c59b824238b9
#
_cell.length_a   1.000
_cell.length_b   1.000
_cell.length_c   1.000
_cell.angle_alpha   90.00
_cell.angle_beta   90.00
_cell.angle_gamma   90.00
#
_symmetry.space_group_name_H-M   'P 1'
#
loop_
_entity.id
_entity.type
_entity.pdbx_description
1 polymer ?
#
loop_
_entity_poly.entity_id
_entity_poly.type
_entity_poly.pdbx_seq_one_letter_code
_entity_poly.pdbx_strand_id
1 'polypeptide(L)'
;MSVTDPSTAPDPVRDPVTNRRLDHRLTYALLGLGVFVVLVVYVVWQTYPNYDTYYTLVWGKELANGHLPDYDVFRTPTPHPLSTLVAWVMAPFGTASDRILVLLSLFGLLGFYVVTFVFTERLLGRVIALLAVAVMVTRTDMQLLALRAMFDLPFYLMIFGAALLELRRPRCGWPVLLVLALAGLLRPEAWLLAGVYWLYVAPTTPRPLLIRYALLVAAAPVLWLLADLIVTGEPLYSFTSTREVSGEFGRNRGVGDAIRSIPNFLGGNDRIVTVGIGGLGLLVAVYILRRRALLPLALGGLGLLTFLIIAAGGLSVIPRYLTIPSLLLSLCVAVALGGWRLIAEPTARKVAIGIAIFSALVLAWRAPYYVRDYQKLADQATFIEAQHKGLKGILNAPNAVPALQGCHPITVPTHSAIPIIRYETGLPKEAVEASIGQRRRPTQGVLLIGDTFNFEPSAARATNSNPSTSARKRWSNKVLPGFERLARRKPWTAYGRCP
;
A
#
# COMPACT_ATOMS: atom_id res chain seq x y z
N MET A 1 -62.60 -18.67 6.76
CA MET A 1 -61.36 -18.27 7.44
C MET A 1 -60.25 -18.14 6.35
N SER A 2 -59.99 -16.93 5.93
CA SER A 2 -58.95 -16.62 4.93
C SER A 2 -57.58 -16.59 5.65
N VAL A 3 -56.73 -17.53 5.31
CA VAL A 3 -55.34 -17.57 5.81
C VAL A 3 -54.58 -16.49 5.06
N THR A 4 -54.27 -15.39 5.70
CA THR A 4 -53.37 -14.35 5.18
C THR A 4 -51.94 -14.89 5.19
N ASP A 5 -51.37 -14.97 3.98
CA ASP A 5 -49.98 -15.37 3.72
C ASP A 5 -48.99 -14.42 4.47
N PRO A 6 -48.11 -14.92 5.33
CA PRO A 6 -47.16 -14.07 6.07
C PRO A 6 -46.04 -13.51 5.18
N SER A 7 -46.03 -13.72 3.87
CA SER A 7 -44.98 -13.25 2.95
C SER A 7 -45.11 -11.78 2.53
N THR A 8 -46.19 -11.06 2.91
CA THR A 8 -46.47 -9.68 2.49
C THR A 8 -46.19 -8.57 3.49
N ALA A 9 -45.36 -8.84 4.49
CA ALA A 9 -44.86 -7.74 5.35
C ALA A 9 -44.00 -6.81 4.51
N PRO A 10 -44.28 -5.49 4.45
CA PRO A 10 -43.46 -4.55 3.68
C PRO A 10 -42.02 -4.59 4.15
N ASP A 11 -41.10 -4.71 3.20
CA ASP A 11 -39.64 -4.71 3.48
C ASP A 11 -39.28 -3.42 4.26
N PRO A 12 -38.70 -3.49 5.47
CA PRO A 12 -38.41 -2.31 6.30
C PRO A 12 -37.33 -1.42 5.71
N VAL A 13 -36.73 -1.79 4.57
CA VAL A 13 -35.69 -1.04 3.87
C VAL A 13 -36.30 -0.44 2.58
N ARG A 14 -36.20 0.87 2.45
CA ARG A 14 -36.53 1.56 1.18
C ARG A 14 -35.60 1.09 0.08
N ASP A 15 -36.13 0.67 -1.05
CA ASP A 15 -35.33 0.24 -2.19
C ASP A 15 -34.39 1.39 -2.64
N PRO A 16 -33.06 1.23 -2.64
CA PRO A 16 -32.12 2.30 -2.97
C PRO A 16 -32.09 2.65 -4.45
N VAL A 17 -32.85 1.92 -5.28
CA VAL A 17 -32.77 1.96 -6.74
C VAL A 17 -33.88 2.80 -7.35
N THR A 18 -33.91 4.09 -7.10
CA THR A 18 -34.34 5.02 -8.15
C THR A 18 -33.09 5.52 -8.87
N ASN A 19 -32.67 4.73 -9.84
CA ASN A 19 -31.49 4.96 -10.67
C ASN A 19 -31.73 6.19 -11.59
N ARG A 20 -31.65 7.41 -11.08
CA ARG A 20 -31.29 8.55 -11.93
C ARG A 20 -29.83 8.33 -12.31
N ARG A 21 -29.58 7.85 -13.54
CA ARG A 21 -28.24 7.84 -14.12
C ARG A 21 -27.64 9.22 -13.88
N LEU A 22 -26.37 9.24 -13.39
CA LEU A 22 -25.61 10.51 -13.39
C LEU A 22 -25.72 11.10 -14.79
N ASP A 23 -26.04 12.39 -14.89
CA ASP A 23 -25.88 13.09 -16.15
C ASP A 23 -24.43 12.81 -16.60
N HIS A 24 -24.29 12.25 -17.80
CA HIS A 24 -22.97 11.91 -18.34
C HIS A 24 -22.01 13.11 -18.27
N ARG A 25 -22.54 14.34 -18.44
CA ARG A 25 -21.78 15.58 -18.33
C ARG A 25 -21.18 15.76 -16.94
N LEU A 26 -21.95 15.53 -15.87
CA LEU A 26 -21.44 15.63 -14.50
C LEU A 26 -20.40 14.55 -14.20
N THR A 27 -20.62 13.32 -14.69
CA THR A 27 -19.64 12.24 -14.52
C THR A 27 -18.32 12.59 -15.19
N TYR A 28 -18.35 13.05 -16.43
CA TYR A 28 -17.14 13.45 -17.15
C TYR A 28 -16.47 14.69 -16.51
N ALA A 29 -17.25 15.64 -16.00
CA ALA A 29 -16.71 16.81 -15.29
C ALA A 29 -15.97 16.40 -14.00
N LEU A 30 -16.55 15.49 -13.20
CA LEU A 30 -15.91 15.00 -11.98
C LEU A 30 -14.66 14.18 -12.27
N LEU A 31 -14.68 13.33 -13.30
CA LEU A 31 -13.49 12.60 -13.74
C LEU A 31 -12.42 13.54 -14.26
N GLY A 32 -12.79 14.54 -15.07
CA GLY A 32 -11.86 15.56 -15.57
C GLY A 32 -11.23 16.36 -14.43
N LEU A 33 -12.02 16.74 -13.43
CA LEU A 33 -11.51 17.38 -12.21
C LEU A 33 -10.53 16.46 -11.47
N GLY A 34 -10.85 15.16 -11.32
CA GLY A 34 -9.96 14.19 -10.69
C GLY A 34 -8.63 14.05 -11.43
N VAL A 35 -8.66 13.96 -12.76
CA VAL A 35 -7.46 13.94 -13.60
C VAL A 35 -6.65 15.23 -13.44
N PHE A 36 -7.31 16.39 -13.47
CA PHE A 36 -6.65 17.68 -13.27
C PHE A 36 -5.95 17.74 -11.91
N VAL A 37 -6.62 17.33 -10.82
CA VAL A 37 -6.03 17.28 -9.47
C VAL A 37 -4.82 16.34 -9.44
N VAL A 38 -4.89 15.16 -10.06
CA VAL A 38 -3.74 14.23 -10.17
C VAL A 38 -2.55 14.91 -10.84
N LEU A 39 -2.76 15.59 -11.96
CA LEU A 39 -1.70 16.27 -12.69
C LEU A 39 -1.09 17.43 -11.88
N VAL A 40 -1.93 18.24 -11.21
CA VAL A 40 -1.47 19.31 -10.31
C VAL A 40 -0.62 18.73 -9.16
N VAL A 41 -1.10 17.69 -8.47
CA VAL A 41 -0.37 17.04 -7.39
C VAL A 41 0.98 16.49 -7.89
N TYR A 42 1.00 15.86 -9.05
CA TYR A 42 2.21 15.32 -9.66
C TYR A 42 3.26 16.39 -9.99
N VAL A 43 2.82 17.57 -10.44
CA VAL A 43 3.71 18.69 -10.79
C VAL A 43 4.17 19.44 -9.54
N VAL A 44 3.24 19.73 -8.62
CA VAL A 44 3.52 20.54 -7.41
C VAL A 44 4.37 19.75 -6.41
N TRP A 45 4.07 18.47 -6.21
CA TRP A 45 4.83 17.60 -5.30
C TRP A 45 5.68 16.61 -6.09
N GLN A 46 6.94 16.94 -6.28
CA GLN A 46 7.89 16.08 -6.99
C GLN A 46 8.37 14.93 -6.10
N THR A 47 7.45 14.07 -5.67
CA THR A 47 7.78 12.89 -4.87
C THR A 47 8.40 11.78 -5.72
N TYR A 48 8.96 10.79 -5.04
CA TYR A 48 9.70 9.67 -5.63
C TYR A 48 9.26 8.35 -5.00
N PRO A 49 9.42 7.22 -5.68
CA PRO A 49 9.11 5.90 -5.14
C PRO A 49 9.76 5.64 -3.78
N ASN A 50 9.19 4.72 -3.00
CA ASN A 50 9.83 4.23 -1.79
C ASN A 50 10.98 3.26 -2.14
N TYR A 51 11.74 2.83 -1.13
CA TYR A 51 12.91 1.98 -1.37
C TYR A 51 12.53 0.61 -1.94
N ASP A 52 11.39 0.02 -1.58
CA ASP A 52 10.90 -1.25 -2.14
C ASP A 52 10.68 -1.12 -3.66
N THR A 53 10.06 -0.03 -4.10
CA THR A 53 9.81 0.25 -5.51
C THR A 53 11.10 0.55 -6.27
N TYR A 54 12.08 1.22 -5.65
CA TYR A 54 13.39 1.39 -6.28
C TYR A 54 14.15 0.08 -6.45
N TYR A 55 14.08 -0.86 -5.49
CA TYR A 55 14.62 -2.22 -5.73
C TYR A 55 13.93 -2.89 -6.91
N THR A 56 12.63 -2.80 -6.98
CA THR A 56 11.88 -3.35 -8.12
C THR A 56 12.32 -2.73 -9.46
N LEU A 57 12.59 -1.41 -9.49
CA LEU A 57 13.12 -0.74 -10.68
C LEU A 57 14.55 -1.23 -11.03
N VAL A 58 15.41 -1.46 -10.04
CA VAL A 58 16.74 -2.06 -10.25
C VAL A 58 16.58 -3.45 -10.86
N TRP A 59 15.76 -4.32 -10.28
CA TRP A 59 15.49 -5.67 -10.77
C TRP A 59 14.89 -5.68 -12.19
N GLY A 60 13.99 -4.73 -12.48
CA GLY A 60 13.46 -4.55 -13.83
C GLY A 60 14.53 -4.17 -14.87
N LYS A 61 15.49 -3.31 -14.50
CA LYS A 61 16.65 -2.97 -15.34
C LYS A 61 17.59 -4.16 -15.53
N GLU A 62 17.88 -4.92 -14.48
CA GLU A 62 18.69 -6.14 -14.54
C GLU A 62 18.09 -7.13 -15.54
N LEU A 63 16.78 -7.41 -15.45
CA LEU A 63 16.05 -8.26 -16.40
C LEU A 63 16.11 -7.71 -17.84
N ALA A 64 15.96 -6.40 -18.02
CA ALA A 64 16.04 -5.79 -19.35
C ALA A 64 17.42 -5.91 -19.99
N ASN A 65 18.47 -6.01 -19.16
CA ASN A 65 19.85 -6.23 -19.59
C ASN A 65 20.22 -7.73 -19.70
N GLY A 66 19.26 -8.63 -19.55
CA GLY A 66 19.48 -10.09 -19.63
C GLY A 66 20.10 -10.71 -18.38
N HIS A 67 20.08 -10.01 -17.25
CA HIS A 67 20.57 -10.53 -15.96
C HIS A 67 19.41 -10.91 -15.06
N LEU A 68 19.58 -11.95 -14.26
CA LEU A 68 18.61 -12.27 -13.20
C LEU A 68 18.62 -11.17 -12.12
N PRO A 69 17.46 -10.85 -11.51
CA PRO A 69 17.39 -9.90 -10.43
C PRO A 69 18.23 -10.32 -9.22
N ASP A 70 18.96 -9.37 -8.66
CA ASP A 70 19.80 -9.63 -7.49
C ASP A 70 18.98 -9.38 -6.21
N TYR A 71 18.43 -10.47 -5.65
CA TYR A 71 17.62 -10.42 -4.41
C TYR A 71 18.48 -10.47 -3.13
N ASP A 72 19.74 -10.89 -3.24
CA ASP A 72 20.66 -11.02 -2.11
C ASP A 72 21.39 -9.71 -1.82
N VAL A 73 20.67 -8.74 -1.25
CA VAL A 73 21.20 -7.42 -0.85
C VAL A 73 20.82 -7.14 0.61
N PHE A 74 21.66 -6.39 1.33
CA PHE A 74 21.40 -6.03 2.72
C PHE A 74 20.03 -5.39 2.91
N ARG A 75 19.17 -6.05 3.71
CA ARG A 75 17.78 -5.66 3.99
C ARG A 75 16.92 -5.51 2.73
N THR A 76 17.12 -6.39 1.80
CA THR A 76 16.28 -6.46 0.60
C THR A 76 14.79 -6.54 0.95
N PRO A 77 13.90 -5.81 0.26
CA PRO A 77 12.46 -6.00 0.42
C PRO A 77 12.02 -7.31 -0.21
N THR A 78 10.82 -7.78 0.17
CA THR A 78 10.20 -8.96 -0.45
C THR A 78 10.05 -8.72 -1.96
N PRO A 79 10.57 -9.59 -2.83
CA PRO A 79 10.33 -9.51 -4.26
C PRO A 79 8.85 -9.74 -4.59
N HIS A 80 8.31 -8.96 -5.50
CA HIS A 80 6.93 -9.07 -5.96
C HIS A 80 6.92 -9.32 -7.48
N PRO A 81 6.56 -10.53 -7.98
CA PRO A 81 6.72 -10.88 -9.40
C PRO A 81 6.03 -9.93 -10.36
N LEU A 82 4.79 -9.52 -10.09
CA LEU A 82 4.07 -8.58 -10.96
C LEU A 82 4.73 -7.19 -10.97
N SER A 83 5.22 -6.71 -9.84
CA SER A 83 5.88 -5.40 -9.80
C SER A 83 7.21 -5.41 -10.56
N THR A 84 7.98 -6.50 -10.47
CA THR A 84 9.22 -6.69 -11.22
C THR A 84 8.94 -6.73 -12.73
N LEU A 85 7.86 -7.41 -13.15
CA LEU A 85 7.41 -7.41 -14.54
C LEU A 85 7.03 -6.00 -15.03
N VAL A 86 6.30 -5.24 -14.23
CA VAL A 86 5.97 -3.83 -14.55
C VAL A 86 7.24 -2.99 -14.67
N ALA A 87 8.19 -3.15 -13.76
CA ALA A 87 9.46 -2.44 -13.81
C ALA A 87 10.32 -2.84 -15.02
N TRP A 88 10.29 -4.10 -15.44
CA TRP A 88 10.91 -4.56 -16.68
C TRP A 88 10.34 -3.85 -17.92
N VAL A 89 9.00 -3.73 -18.00
CA VAL A 89 8.32 -2.97 -19.07
C VAL A 89 8.67 -1.47 -19.01
N MET A 90 8.95 -0.94 -17.81
CA MET A 90 9.35 0.47 -17.62
C MET A 90 10.84 0.72 -17.89
N ALA A 91 11.69 -0.30 -17.99
CA ALA A 91 13.14 -0.16 -18.15
C ALA A 91 13.57 0.71 -19.35
N PRO A 92 12.90 0.68 -20.53
CA PRO A 92 13.26 1.53 -21.67
C PRO A 92 13.16 3.05 -21.39
N PHE A 93 12.36 3.46 -20.39
CA PHE A 93 12.26 4.88 -20.01
C PHE A 93 13.45 5.36 -19.14
N GLY A 94 14.40 4.49 -18.86
CA GLY A 94 15.61 4.84 -18.10
C GLY A 94 15.30 5.38 -16.72
N THR A 95 15.94 6.50 -16.34
CA THR A 95 15.74 7.12 -15.01
C THR A 95 14.41 7.85 -14.87
N ALA A 96 13.63 8.06 -15.95
CA ALA A 96 12.29 8.64 -15.87
C ALA A 96 11.24 7.66 -15.33
N SER A 97 11.53 6.35 -15.32
CA SER A 97 10.60 5.31 -14.86
C SER A 97 10.11 5.53 -13.43
N ASP A 98 10.94 6.11 -12.55
CA ASP A 98 10.59 6.42 -11.18
C ASP A 98 9.42 7.43 -11.12
N ARG A 99 9.48 8.50 -11.92
CA ARG A 99 8.43 9.52 -11.98
C ARG A 99 7.18 9.01 -12.70
N ILE A 100 7.35 8.19 -13.74
CA ILE A 100 6.22 7.54 -14.44
C ILE A 100 5.44 6.64 -13.48
N LEU A 101 6.12 5.86 -12.63
CA LEU A 101 5.46 5.02 -11.63
C LEU A 101 4.69 5.84 -10.59
N VAL A 102 5.21 6.99 -10.16
CA VAL A 102 4.47 7.91 -9.28
C VAL A 102 3.20 8.41 -9.97
N LEU A 103 3.27 8.82 -11.24
CA LEU A 103 2.10 9.26 -12.00
C LEU A 103 1.06 8.14 -12.13
N LEU A 104 1.48 6.93 -12.50
CA LEU A 104 0.60 5.77 -12.58
C LEU A 104 -0.04 5.43 -11.24
N SER A 105 0.70 5.56 -10.14
CA SER A 105 0.19 5.34 -8.80
C SER A 105 -0.84 6.39 -8.37
N LEU A 106 -0.66 7.65 -8.75
CA LEU A 106 -1.66 8.71 -8.53
C LEU A 106 -2.95 8.45 -9.33
N PHE A 107 -2.85 8.00 -10.58
CA PHE A 107 -4.01 7.52 -11.33
C PHE A 107 -4.63 6.27 -10.70
N GLY A 108 -3.83 5.39 -10.12
CA GLY A 108 -4.29 4.24 -9.33
C GLY A 108 -5.12 4.68 -8.12
N LEU A 109 -4.73 5.76 -7.43
CA LEU A 109 -5.51 6.34 -6.33
C LEU A 109 -6.86 6.89 -6.81
N LEU A 110 -6.88 7.62 -7.94
CA LEU A 110 -8.13 8.08 -8.56
C LEU A 110 -9.01 6.89 -8.92
N GLY A 111 -8.45 5.84 -9.53
CA GLY A 111 -9.15 4.58 -9.83
C GLY A 111 -9.72 3.92 -8.58
N PHE A 112 -8.97 3.90 -7.48
CA PHE A 112 -9.43 3.38 -6.19
C PHE A 112 -10.63 4.17 -5.65
N TYR A 113 -10.63 5.50 -5.72
CA TYR A 113 -11.79 6.32 -5.34
C TYR A 113 -13.00 6.07 -6.22
N VAL A 114 -12.81 5.92 -7.53
CA VAL A 114 -13.90 5.59 -8.47
C VAL A 114 -14.49 4.20 -8.17
N VAL A 115 -13.65 3.18 -7.96
CA VAL A 115 -14.12 1.83 -7.60
C VAL A 115 -14.86 1.85 -6.27
N THR A 116 -14.33 2.56 -5.27
CA THR A 116 -14.98 2.74 -3.96
C THR A 116 -16.33 3.43 -4.09
N PHE A 117 -16.42 4.48 -4.91
CA PHE A 117 -17.70 5.16 -5.19
C PHE A 117 -18.70 4.18 -5.79
N VAL A 118 -18.35 3.50 -6.89
CA VAL A 118 -19.27 2.61 -7.62
C VAL A 118 -19.68 1.40 -6.76
N PHE A 119 -18.74 0.84 -5.97
CA PHE A 119 -19.02 -0.26 -5.05
C PHE A 119 -20.04 0.17 -3.98
N THR A 120 -19.82 1.33 -3.36
CA THR A 120 -20.72 1.85 -2.32
C THR A 120 -22.06 2.32 -2.88
N GLU A 121 -22.07 2.95 -4.06
CA GLU A 121 -23.32 3.38 -4.73
C GLU A 121 -24.24 2.19 -5.03
N ARG A 122 -23.68 1.06 -5.48
CA ARG A 122 -24.46 -0.15 -5.76
C ARG A 122 -25.04 -0.81 -4.52
N LEU A 123 -24.37 -0.68 -3.38
CA LEU A 123 -24.85 -1.25 -2.12
C LEU A 123 -25.82 -0.32 -1.38
N LEU A 124 -25.55 0.98 -1.37
CA LEU A 124 -26.11 1.92 -0.39
C LEU A 124 -26.59 3.24 -1.02
N GLY A 125 -26.46 3.38 -2.36
CA GLY A 125 -26.89 4.56 -3.09
C GLY A 125 -25.86 5.71 -3.07
N ARG A 126 -26.13 6.70 -3.92
CA ARG A 126 -25.18 7.75 -4.31
C ARG A 126 -24.72 8.65 -3.16
N VAL A 127 -25.63 9.04 -2.27
CA VAL A 127 -25.30 9.96 -1.17
C VAL A 127 -24.25 9.32 -0.24
N ILE A 128 -24.46 8.06 0.11
CA ILE A 128 -23.50 7.33 0.97
C ILE A 128 -22.19 7.08 0.21
N ALA A 129 -22.23 6.86 -1.11
CA ALA A 129 -21.03 6.72 -1.93
C ALA A 129 -20.18 8.01 -1.97
N LEU A 130 -20.81 9.18 -2.09
CA LEU A 130 -20.11 10.48 -2.00
C LEU A 130 -19.48 10.68 -0.63
N LEU A 131 -20.21 10.38 0.44
CA LEU A 131 -19.68 10.42 1.81
C LEU A 131 -18.52 9.44 1.99
N ALA A 132 -18.60 8.25 1.41
CA ALA A 132 -17.53 7.25 1.46
C ALA A 132 -16.24 7.74 0.79
N VAL A 133 -16.34 8.34 -0.40
CA VAL A 133 -15.18 8.95 -1.07
C VAL A 133 -14.62 10.12 -0.24
N ALA A 134 -15.48 10.98 0.32
CA ALA A 134 -15.05 12.08 1.19
C ALA A 134 -14.27 11.56 2.41
N VAL A 135 -14.75 10.49 3.07
CA VAL A 135 -14.03 9.82 4.17
C VAL A 135 -12.72 9.21 3.67
N MET A 136 -12.69 8.57 2.49
CA MET A 136 -11.45 8.02 1.93
C MET A 136 -10.42 9.10 1.60
N VAL A 137 -10.84 10.28 1.18
CA VAL A 137 -9.94 11.42 0.94
C VAL A 137 -9.28 11.90 2.24
N THR A 138 -9.92 11.79 3.41
CA THR A 138 -9.26 12.14 4.69
C THR A 138 -8.17 11.15 5.12
N ARG A 139 -8.06 9.99 4.46
CA ARG A 139 -7.05 8.94 4.70
C ARG A 139 -5.72 9.29 4.04
N THR A 140 -4.91 10.17 4.66
CA THR A 140 -3.61 10.61 4.12
C THR A 140 -2.58 9.48 3.97
N ASP A 141 -2.80 8.33 4.63
CA ASP A 141 -2.04 7.10 4.38
C ASP A 141 -2.21 6.59 2.93
N MET A 142 -3.40 6.69 2.34
CA MET A 142 -3.63 6.30 0.95
C MET A 142 -2.94 7.23 -0.05
N GLN A 143 -2.97 8.55 0.21
CA GLN A 143 -2.22 9.52 -0.60
C GLN A 143 -0.72 9.30 -0.50
N LEU A 144 -0.20 8.98 0.70
CA LEU A 144 1.22 8.68 0.87
C LEU A 144 1.63 7.43 0.05
N LEU A 145 0.81 6.37 0.04
CA LEU A 145 1.06 5.19 -0.80
C LEU A 145 1.17 5.58 -2.28
N ALA A 146 0.29 6.47 -2.76
CA ALA A 146 0.30 6.94 -4.15
C ALA A 146 1.52 7.81 -4.46
N LEU A 147 1.83 8.79 -3.61
CA LEU A 147 2.97 9.70 -3.76
C LEU A 147 4.33 8.96 -3.71
N ARG A 148 4.35 7.77 -3.11
CA ARG A 148 5.55 6.92 -2.99
C ARG A 148 5.54 5.72 -3.94
N ALA A 149 4.57 5.65 -4.85
CA ALA A 149 4.38 4.55 -5.80
C ALA A 149 4.45 3.16 -5.14
N MET A 150 3.84 3.01 -3.94
CA MET A 150 3.86 1.74 -3.21
C MET A 150 2.89 0.74 -3.81
N PHE A 151 3.30 -0.52 -3.93
CA PHE A 151 2.50 -1.60 -4.54
C PHE A 151 1.27 -2.00 -3.73
N ASP A 152 1.14 -1.53 -2.50
CA ASP A 152 -0.06 -1.68 -1.68
C ASP A 152 -1.30 -1.06 -2.36
N LEU A 153 -1.15 0.10 -3.00
CA LEU A 153 -2.28 0.80 -3.61
C LEU A 153 -2.88 0.05 -4.81
N PRO A 154 -2.14 -0.39 -5.84
CA PRO A 154 -2.69 -1.22 -6.91
C PRO A 154 -3.25 -2.55 -6.38
N PHE A 155 -2.69 -3.13 -5.33
CA PHE A 155 -3.26 -4.29 -4.66
C PHE A 155 -4.66 -3.99 -4.11
N TYR A 156 -4.86 -2.90 -3.35
CA TYR A 156 -6.17 -2.53 -2.82
C TYR A 156 -7.17 -2.21 -3.93
N LEU A 157 -6.73 -1.53 -5.00
CA LEU A 157 -7.55 -1.29 -6.18
C LEU A 157 -8.04 -2.60 -6.81
N MET A 158 -7.17 -3.60 -6.95
CA MET A 158 -7.54 -4.92 -7.49
C MET A 158 -8.51 -5.65 -6.56
N ILE A 159 -8.31 -5.64 -5.24
CA ILE A 159 -9.21 -6.30 -4.29
C ILE A 159 -10.61 -5.68 -4.31
N PHE A 160 -10.70 -4.35 -4.26
CA PHE A 160 -12.01 -3.66 -4.36
C PHE A 160 -12.64 -3.80 -5.76
N GLY A 161 -11.81 -3.86 -6.81
CA GLY A 161 -12.23 -4.16 -8.18
C GLY A 161 -12.83 -5.56 -8.31
N ALA A 162 -12.18 -6.58 -7.72
CA ALA A 162 -12.69 -7.95 -7.67
C ALA A 162 -14.04 -8.03 -6.92
N ALA A 163 -14.14 -7.35 -5.77
CA ALA A 163 -15.39 -7.26 -5.02
C ALA A 163 -16.49 -6.53 -5.81
N LEU A 164 -16.15 -5.48 -6.56
CA LEU A 164 -17.11 -4.78 -7.45
C LEU A 164 -17.57 -5.67 -8.62
N LEU A 165 -16.67 -6.46 -9.21
CA LEU A 165 -17.02 -7.42 -10.27
C LEU A 165 -18.01 -8.46 -9.73
N GLU A 166 -17.74 -9.04 -8.56
CA GLU A 166 -18.63 -9.98 -7.89
C GLU A 166 -19.99 -9.35 -7.55
N LEU A 167 -19.99 -8.10 -7.05
CA LEU A 167 -21.22 -7.37 -6.76
C LEU A 167 -22.07 -7.10 -8.02
N ARG A 168 -21.43 -6.86 -9.17
CA ARG A 168 -22.11 -6.63 -10.46
C ARG A 168 -22.69 -7.90 -11.06
N ARG A 169 -21.97 -8.99 -10.95
CA ARG A 169 -22.32 -10.30 -11.52
C ARG A 169 -21.94 -11.39 -10.52
N PRO A 170 -22.82 -11.73 -9.57
CA PRO A 170 -22.53 -12.74 -8.57
C PRO A 170 -22.11 -14.07 -9.22
N ARG A 171 -21.04 -14.66 -8.67
CA ARG A 171 -20.44 -15.90 -9.17
C ARG A 171 -19.94 -15.81 -10.61
N CYS A 172 -19.43 -14.64 -11.04
CA CYS A 172 -18.95 -14.46 -12.41
C CYS A 172 -17.68 -15.26 -12.74
N GLY A 173 -17.01 -15.84 -11.72
CA GLY A 173 -15.93 -16.82 -11.87
C GLY A 173 -14.62 -16.23 -12.34
N TRP A 174 -14.17 -16.57 -13.58
CA TRP A 174 -12.83 -16.26 -14.07
C TRP A 174 -12.40 -14.78 -14.00
N PRO A 175 -13.27 -13.75 -14.22
CA PRO A 175 -12.80 -12.37 -14.16
C PRO A 175 -12.35 -11.96 -12.76
N VAL A 176 -13.07 -12.42 -11.71
CA VAL A 176 -12.69 -12.19 -10.31
C VAL A 176 -11.40 -12.94 -9.98
N LEU A 177 -11.32 -14.23 -10.38
CA LEU A 177 -10.12 -15.04 -10.14
C LEU A 177 -8.88 -14.50 -10.85
N LEU A 178 -9.02 -13.96 -12.06
CA LEU A 178 -7.92 -13.32 -12.77
C LEU A 178 -7.40 -12.08 -12.02
N VAL A 179 -8.31 -11.22 -11.57
CA VAL A 179 -7.92 -10.02 -10.80
C VAL A 179 -7.27 -10.43 -9.48
N LEU A 180 -7.80 -11.46 -8.79
CA LEU A 180 -7.20 -11.98 -7.56
C LEU A 180 -5.85 -12.67 -7.80
N ALA A 181 -5.65 -13.34 -8.93
CA ALA A 181 -4.35 -13.90 -9.32
C ALA A 181 -3.32 -12.80 -9.56
N LEU A 182 -3.67 -11.73 -10.28
CA LEU A 182 -2.80 -10.56 -10.46
C LEU A 182 -2.49 -9.89 -9.12
N ALA A 183 -3.49 -9.69 -8.27
CA ALA A 183 -3.30 -9.18 -6.92
C ALA A 183 -2.38 -10.10 -6.09
N GLY A 184 -2.49 -11.42 -6.27
CA GLY A 184 -1.66 -12.42 -5.61
C GLY A 184 -0.20 -12.40 -6.03
N LEU A 185 0.12 -11.92 -7.23
CA LEU A 185 1.50 -11.66 -7.69
C LEU A 185 2.08 -10.34 -7.15
N LEU A 186 1.23 -9.47 -6.56
CA LEU A 186 1.68 -8.30 -5.79
C LEU A 186 1.78 -8.63 -4.30
N ARG A 187 0.79 -9.39 -3.77
CA ARG A 187 0.76 -9.70 -2.32
C ARG A 187 0.08 -11.04 -2.06
N PRO A 188 0.73 -11.93 -1.28
CA PRO A 188 0.22 -13.30 -1.04
C PRO A 188 -1.13 -13.33 -0.30
N GLU A 189 -1.56 -12.23 0.32
CA GLU A 189 -2.87 -12.13 0.98
C GLU A 189 -4.03 -12.42 0.02
N ALA A 190 -3.88 -12.13 -1.27
CA ALA A 190 -4.91 -12.46 -2.26
C ALA A 190 -5.04 -13.96 -2.56
N TRP A 191 -4.06 -14.78 -2.20
CA TRP A 191 -4.14 -16.25 -2.41
C TRP A 191 -5.29 -16.85 -1.60
N LEU A 192 -5.44 -16.42 -0.33
CA LEU A 192 -6.55 -16.85 0.52
C LEU A 192 -7.89 -16.38 -0.07
N LEU A 193 -7.97 -15.12 -0.53
CA LEU A 193 -9.17 -14.57 -1.13
C LEU A 193 -9.56 -15.35 -2.41
N ALA A 194 -8.60 -15.70 -3.27
CA ALA A 194 -8.82 -16.49 -4.47
C ALA A 194 -9.30 -17.90 -4.14
N GLY A 195 -8.69 -18.57 -3.16
CA GLY A 195 -9.09 -19.90 -2.70
C GLY A 195 -10.51 -19.93 -2.14
N VAL A 196 -10.86 -18.96 -1.26
CA VAL A 196 -12.22 -18.84 -0.70
C VAL A 196 -13.22 -18.51 -1.79
N TYR A 197 -12.89 -17.63 -2.73
CA TYR A 197 -13.76 -17.32 -3.85
C TYR A 197 -13.99 -18.53 -4.77
N TRP A 198 -12.96 -19.33 -5.03
CA TRP A 198 -13.09 -20.59 -5.78
C TRP A 198 -14.05 -21.57 -5.10
N LEU A 199 -13.96 -21.73 -3.77
CA LEU A 199 -14.90 -22.53 -2.99
C LEU A 199 -16.33 -21.99 -3.06
N TYR A 200 -16.49 -20.67 -3.04
CA TYR A 200 -17.80 -20.01 -3.14
C TYR A 200 -18.49 -20.24 -4.48
N VAL A 201 -17.75 -20.28 -5.59
CA VAL A 201 -18.33 -20.54 -6.90
C VAL A 201 -18.49 -22.03 -7.22
N ALA A 202 -17.79 -22.92 -6.51
CA ALA A 202 -17.75 -24.35 -6.76
C ALA A 202 -19.13 -25.04 -6.86
N PRO A 203 -20.12 -24.74 -5.97
CA PRO A 203 -21.42 -25.42 -6.02
C PRO A 203 -22.23 -25.18 -7.30
N THR A 204 -21.91 -24.11 -8.04
CA THR A 204 -22.67 -23.70 -9.24
C THR A 204 -21.87 -23.81 -10.54
N THR A 205 -20.60 -24.25 -10.44
CA THR A 205 -19.67 -24.31 -11.58
C THR A 205 -19.48 -25.76 -12.05
N PRO A 206 -19.63 -26.06 -13.35
CA PRO A 206 -19.35 -27.38 -13.89
C PRO A 206 -17.90 -27.83 -13.62
N ARG A 207 -17.69 -29.12 -13.32
CA ARG A 207 -16.37 -29.67 -12.96
C ARG A 207 -15.22 -29.28 -13.91
N PRO A 208 -15.34 -29.37 -15.26
CA PRO A 208 -14.25 -28.98 -16.15
C PRO A 208 -13.85 -27.52 -16.02
N LEU A 209 -14.84 -26.62 -15.80
CA LEU A 209 -14.60 -25.18 -15.62
C LEU A 209 -14.02 -24.91 -14.23
N LEU A 210 -14.47 -25.64 -13.21
CA LEU A 210 -13.93 -25.53 -11.84
C LEU A 210 -12.43 -25.90 -11.78
N ILE A 211 -12.00 -26.89 -12.56
CA ILE A 211 -10.57 -27.23 -12.70
C ILE A 211 -9.77 -26.09 -13.33
N ARG A 212 -10.32 -25.47 -14.42
CA ARG A 212 -9.68 -24.27 -15.02
C ARG A 212 -9.58 -23.12 -14.03
N TYR A 213 -10.58 -22.93 -13.17
CA TYR A 213 -10.55 -21.92 -12.11
C TYR A 213 -9.50 -22.26 -11.04
N ALA A 214 -9.32 -23.53 -10.71
CA ALA A 214 -8.25 -23.96 -9.80
C ALA A 214 -6.85 -23.62 -10.35
N LEU A 215 -6.64 -23.70 -11.68
CA LEU A 215 -5.39 -23.27 -12.30
C LEU A 215 -5.16 -21.75 -12.13
N LEU A 216 -6.20 -20.92 -12.24
CA LEU A 216 -6.08 -19.48 -11.97
C LEU A 216 -5.77 -19.20 -10.49
N VAL A 217 -6.37 -19.94 -9.56
CA VAL A 217 -6.07 -19.82 -8.13
C VAL A 217 -4.62 -20.21 -7.83
N ALA A 218 -4.14 -21.28 -8.45
CA ALA A 218 -2.77 -21.77 -8.28
C ALA A 218 -1.72 -20.91 -9.00
N ALA A 219 -2.12 -20.14 -10.02
CA ALA A 219 -1.18 -19.40 -10.86
C ALA A 219 -0.29 -18.44 -10.06
N ALA A 220 -0.87 -17.63 -9.16
CA ALA A 220 -0.09 -16.67 -8.40
C ALA A 220 0.93 -17.32 -7.45
N PRO A 221 0.56 -18.26 -6.55
CA PRO A 221 1.54 -18.94 -5.71
C PRO A 221 2.58 -19.73 -6.51
N VAL A 222 2.17 -20.44 -7.58
CA VAL A 222 3.12 -21.21 -8.41
C VAL A 222 4.11 -20.29 -9.12
N LEU A 223 3.65 -19.21 -9.74
CA LEU A 223 4.54 -18.26 -10.43
C LEU A 223 5.47 -17.54 -9.42
N TRP A 224 5.03 -17.30 -8.19
CA TRP A 224 5.89 -16.73 -7.15
C TRP A 224 6.98 -17.70 -6.73
N LEU A 225 6.63 -18.95 -6.42
CA LEU A 225 7.60 -20.01 -6.07
C LEU A 225 8.59 -20.27 -7.22
N LEU A 226 8.12 -20.25 -8.47
CA LEU A 226 8.99 -20.39 -9.65
C LEU A 226 9.93 -19.19 -9.80
N ALA A 227 9.47 -17.97 -9.57
CA ALA A 227 10.31 -16.78 -9.62
C ALA A 227 11.42 -16.84 -8.56
N ASP A 228 11.08 -17.20 -7.31
CA ASP A 228 12.08 -17.40 -6.25
C ASP A 228 13.08 -18.49 -6.62
N LEU A 229 12.60 -19.64 -7.10
CA LEU A 229 13.45 -20.78 -7.50
C LEU A 229 14.41 -20.41 -8.64
N ILE A 230 13.92 -19.73 -9.68
CA ILE A 230 14.73 -19.34 -10.83
C ILE A 230 15.81 -18.32 -10.45
N VAL A 231 15.48 -17.38 -9.59
CA VAL A 231 16.39 -16.27 -9.25
C VAL A 231 17.39 -16.67 -8.16
N THR A 232 16.96 -17.45 -7.16
CA THR A 232 17.78 -17.71 -5.97
C THR A 232 18.15 -19.19 -5.78
N GLY A 233 17.50 -20.10 -6.50
CA GLY A 233 17.60 -21.54 -6.27
C GLY A 233 16.73 -22.05 -5.12
N GLU A 234 16.02 -21.16 -4.38
CA GLU A 234 15.20 -21.51 -3.23
C GLU A 234 13.74 -21.10 -3.45
N PRO A 235 12.78 -22.05 -3.54
CA PRO A 235 11.39 -21.73 -3.90
C PRO A 235 10.63 -20.91 -2.85
N LEU A 236 11.13 -20.84 -1.62
CA LEU A 236 10.53 -20.08 -0.50
C LEU A 236 11.38 -18.88 -0.08
N TYR A 237 12.30 -18.43 -0.93
CA TYR A 237 13.22 -17.33 -0.62
C TYR A 237 12.50 -16.07 -0.12
N SER A 238 11.47 -15.62 -0.81
CA SER A 238 10.71 -14.44 -0.41
C SER A 238 10.14 -14.54 1.01
N PHE A 239 9.72 -15.73 1.44
CA PHE A 239 9.19 -15.95 2.79
C PHE A 239 10.32 -16.00 3.83
N THR A 240 11.38 -16.77 3.59
CA THR A 240 12.50 -16.95 4.51
C THR A 240 13.26 -15.64 4.72
N SER A 241 13.61 -14.93 3.64
CA SER A 241 14.28 -13.63 3.67
C SER A 241 13.44 -12.57 4.37
N THR A 242 12.14 -12.46 4.08
CA THR A 242 11.25 -11.50 4.76
C THR A 242 11.16 -11.76 6.27
N ARG A 243 11.15 -13.05 6.67
CA ARG A 243 11.15 -13.44 8.09
C ARG A 243 12.45 -13.08 8.79
N GLU A 244 13.59 -13.26 8.13
CA GLU A 244 14.91 -12.89 8.63
C GLU A 244 15.05 -11.38 8.79
N VAL A 245 14.76 -10.59 7.75
CA VAL A 245 14.77 -9.14 7.75
C VAL A 245 13.82 -8.58 8.82
N SER A 246 12.65 -9.22 9.03
CA SER A 246 11.73 -8.87 10.12
C SER A 246 12.39 -9.01 11.49
N GLY A 247 13.28 -10.00 11.66
CA GLY A 247 14.09 -10.19 12.87
C GLY A 247 15.12 -9.11 13.07
N GLU A 248 15.85 -8.77 12.03
CA GLU A 248 16.86 -7.72 12.08
C GLU A 248 16.28 -6.35 12.44
N PHE A 249 15.05 -6.07 12.00
CA PHE A 249 14.34 -4.84 12.37
C PHE A 249 13.81 -4.85 13.81
N GLY A 250 13.83 -5.98 14.52
CA GLY A 250 13.26 -6.11 15.85
C GLY A 250 11.76 -5.84 15.90
N ARG A 251 11.03 -6.15 14.81
CA ARG A 251 9.58 -5.92 14.71
C ARG A 251 8.81 -6.95 15.55
N ASN A 252 7.66 -6.53 16.07
CA ASN A 252 6.75 -7.44 16.76
C ASN A 252 6.31 -8.58 15.84
N ARG A 253 6.18 -9.78 16.40
CA ARG A 253 5.82 -11.01 15.69
C ARG A 253 4.92 -11.89 16.55
N GLY A 254 4.18 -12.77 15.87
CA GLY A 254 3.33 -13.74 16.53
C GLY A 254 1.91 -13.24 16.78
N VAL A 255 1.03 -14.20 17.01
CA VAL A 255 -0.43 -14.00 17.10
C VAL A 255 -0.80 -13.10 18.31
N GLY A 256 -0.09 -13.21 19.42
CA GLY A 256 -0.36 -12.39 20.60
C GLY A 256 -0.17 -10.90 20.35
N ASP A 257 0.95 -10.52 19.69
CA ASP A 257 1.21 -9.13 19.31
C ASP A 257 0.25 -8.66 18.22
N ALA A 258 -0.11 -9.55 17.28
CA ALA A 258 -1.10 -9.25 16.26
C ALA A 258 -2.44 -8.86 16.88
N ILE A 259 -2.99 -9.69 17.79
CA ILE A 259 -4.28 -9.42 18.43
C ILE A 259 -4.25 -8.08 19.19
N ARG A 260 -3.19 -7.80 19.94
CA ARG A 260 -3.03 -6.53 20.68
C ARG A 260 -2.97 -5.31 19.75
N SER A 261 -2.46 -5.51 18.53
CA SER A 261 -2.28 -4.43 17.54
C SER A 261 -3.55 -4.13 16.74
N ILE A 262 -4.53 -5.06 16.68
CA ILE A 262 -5.75 -4.92 15.87
C ILE A 262 -6.44 -3.56 16.05
N PRO A 263 -6.76 -3.09 17.28
CA PRO A 263 -7.48 -1.84 17.45
C PRO A 263 -6.72 -0.62 16.95
N ASN A 264 -5.38 -0.64 17.02
CA ASN A 264 -4.53 0.45 16.54
C ASN A 264 -4.42 0.42 15.01
N PHE A 265 -4.26 -0.76 14.42
CA PHE A 265 -4.06 -0.91 12.99
C PHE A 265 -5.34 -0.71 12.18
N LEU A 266 -6.50 -1.16 12.69
CA LEU A 266 -7.79 -0.88 12.08
C LEU A 266 -8.10 0.63 12.06
N GLY A 267 -7.59 1.37 13.02
CA GLY A 267 -7.81 2.81 13.13
C GLY A 267 -7.20 3.63 12.00
N GLY A 268 -6.17 3.11 11.34
CA GLY A 268 -5.44 3.86 10.32
C GLY A 268 -4.96 5.21 10.89
N ASN A 269 -5.29 6.30 10.20
CA ASN A 269 -4.93 7.67 10.64
C ASN A 269 -5.72 8.12 11.86
N ASP A 270 -6.98 7.71 11.98
CA ASP A 270 -7.88 8.17 13.03
C ASP A 270 -8.68 7.03 13.65
N ARG A 271 -8.14 6.51 14.76
CA ARG A 271 -8.73 5.40 15.50
C ARG A 271 -10.14 5.68 16.01
N ILE A 272 -10.41 6.92 16.46
CA ILE A 272 -11.71 7.31 17.01
C ILE A 272 -12.76 7.25 15.91
N VAL A 273 -12.45 7.79 14.74
CA VAL A 273 -13.38 7.82 13.61
C VAL A 273 -13.51 6.44 12.98
N THR A 274 -12.43 5.77 12.70
CA THR A 274 -12.47 4.50 11.95
C THR A 274 -13.04 3.38 12.84
N VAL A 275 -12.53 3.18 14.05
CA VAL A 275 -12.98 2.08 14.91
C VAL A 275 -14.26 2.44 15.64
N GLY A 276 -14.37 3.65 16.18
CA GLY A 276 -15.55 4.08 16.93
C GLY A 276 -16.75 4.30 16.01
N ILE A 277 -16.69 5.32 15.16
CA ILE A 277 -17.81 5.66 14.27
C ILE A 277 -18.00 4.59 13.19
N GLY A 278 -16.90 4.05 12.63
CA GLY A 278 -16.97 2.95 11.67
C GLY A 278 -17.63 1.70 12.25
N GLY A 279 -17.38 1.37 13.52
CA GLY A 279 -18.06 0.30 14.23
C GLY A 279 -19.57 0.53 14.38
N LEU A 280 -20.01 1.73 14.76
CA LEU A 280 -21.43 2.10 14.76
C LEU A 280 -22.06 2.01 13.38
N GLY A 281 -21.35 2.51 12.36
CA GLY A 281 -21.79 2.43 10.98
C GLY A 281 -21.85 1.00 10.43
N LEU A 282 -21.01 0.09 10.92
CA LEU A 282 -21.07 -1.33 10.59
C LEU A 282 -22.37 -1.96 11.09
N LEU A 283 -22.80 -1.66 12.30
CA LEU A 283 -24.09 -2.14 12.81
C LEU A 283 -25.25 -1.66 11.95
N VAL A 284 -25.24 -0.37 11.57
CA VAL A 284 -26.23 0.22 10.65
C VAL A 284 -26.16 -0.44 9.28
N ALA A 285 -24.95 -0.68 8.75
CA ALA A 285 -24.75 -1.32 7.45
C ALA A 285 -25.28 -2.76 7.42
N VAL A 286 -25.02 -3.55 8.48
CA VAL A 286 -25.53 -4.92 8.60
C VAL A 286 -27.08 -4.93 8.66
N TYR A 287 -27.66 -4.00 9.41
CA TYR A 287 -29.12 -3.84 9.50
C TYR A 287 -29.74 -3.53 8.14
N ILE A 288 -29.15 -2.60 7.37
CA ILE A 288 -29.66 -2.18 6.06
C ILE A 288 -29.44 -3.26 4.98
N LEU A 289 -28.21 -3.79 4.90
CA LEU A 289 -27.79 -4.68 3.81
C LEU A 289 -28.23 -6.12 3.99
N ARG A 290 -28.46 -6.55 5.24
CA ARG A 290 -28.84 -7.94 5.55
C ARG A 290 -27.89 -8.95 4.86
N ARG A 291 -28.42 -9.81 3.96
CA ARG A 291 -27.61 -10.79 3.21
C ARG A 291 -26.59 -10.15 2.27
N ARG A 292 -26.82 -8.93 1.77
CA ARG A 292 -25.86 -8.20 0.92
C ARG A 292 -24.62 -7.74 1.71
N ALA A 293 -24.70 -7.69 3.04
CA ALA A 293 -23.54 -7.42 3.90
C ALA A 293 -22.50 -8.55 3.87
N LEU A 294 -22.85 -9.75 3.44
CA LEU A 294 -21.95 -10.92 3.43
C LEU A 294 -20.67 -10.64 2.63
N LEU A 295 -20.75 -9.96 1.48
CA LEU A 295 -19.59 -9.68 0.64
C LEU A 295 -18.55 -8.76 1.37
N PRO A 296 -18.92 -7.55 1.83
CA PRO A 296 -17.98 -6.71 2.57
C PRO A 296 -17.52 -7.33 3.89
N LEU A 297 -18.40 -8.07 4.61
CA LEU A 297 -18.03 -8.77 5.84
C LEU A 297 -17.04 -9.91 5.58
N ALA A 298 -17.25 -10.71 4.53
CA ALA A 298 -16.32 -11.76 4.13
C ALA A 298 -14.96 -11.16 3.75
N LEU A 299 -14.94 -10.08 2.98
CA LEU A 299 -13.71 -9.39 2.60
C LEU A 299 -12.95 -8.85 3.83
N GLY A 300 -13.64 -8.22 4.77
CA GLY A 300 -13.05 -7.73 6.00
C GLY A 300 -12.57 -8.86 6.93
N GLY A 301 -13.39 -9.90 7.07
CA GLY A 301 -13.05 -11.08 7.88
C GLY A 301 -11.88 -11.87 7.32
N LEU A 302 -11.81 -12.06 5.99
CA LEU A 302 -10.67 -12.71 5.34
C LEU A 302 -9.40 -11.85 5.44
N GLY A 303 -9.49 -10.52 5.34
CA GLY A 303 -8.36 -9.64 5.60
C GLY A 303 -7.83 -9.75 7.03
N LEU A 304 -8.72 -9.86 8.02
CA LEU A 304 -8.33 -10.10 9.42
C LEU A 304 -7.71 -11.50 9.60
N LEU A 305 -8.31 -12.53 9.01
CA LEU A 305 -7.78 -13.90 9.05
C LEU A 305 -6.39 -13.97 8.42
N THR A 306 -6.20 -13.36 7.27
CA THR A 306 -4.88 -13.31 6.59
C THR A 306 -3.83 -12.62 7.48
N PHE A 307 -4.18 -11.54 8.16
CA PHE A 307 -3.29 -10.88 9.12
C PHE A 307 -2.85 -11.83 10.24
N LEU A 308 -3.77 -12.61 10.79
CA LEU A 308 -3.46 -13.59 11.84
C LEU A 308 -2.59 -14.74 11.30
N ILE A 309 -2.82 -15.20 10.06
CA ILE A 309 -2.00 -16.23 9.40
C ILE A 309 -0.57 -15.73 9.18
N ILE A 310 -0.40 -14.48 8.71
CA ILE A 310 0.91 -13.85 8.52
C ILE A 310 1.66 -13.75 9.87
N ALA A 311 0.97 -13.35 10.92
CA ALA A 311 1.54 -13.30 12.27
C ALA A 311 1.93 -14.68 12.80
N ALA A 312 1.10 -15.72 12.58
CA ALA A 312 1.39 -17.10 12.92
C ALA A 312 2.61 -17.64 12.16
N GLY A 313 2.81 -17.22 10.90
CA GLY A 313 3.99 -17.52 10.09
C GLY A 313 5.29 -16.83 10.57
N GLY A 314 5.24 -16.02 11.63
CA GLY A 314 6.40 -15.33 12.20
C GLY A 314 6.89 -14.13 11.40
N LEU A 315 6.05 -13.59 10.51
CA LEU A 315 6.32 -12.35 9.79
C LEU A 315 6.00 -11.12 10.66
N SER A 316 6.44 -9.93 10.21
CA SER A 316 6.23 -8.68 10.94
C SER A 316 4.75 -8.36 11.13
N VAL A 317 4.36 -7.99 12.36
CA VAL A 317 3.03 -7.45 12.68
C VAL A 317 3.03 -5.95 12.35
N ILE A 318 2.49 -5.58 11.19
CA ILE A 318 2.50 -4.19 10.68
C ILE A 318 1.12 -3.76 10.17
N PRO A 319 0.80 -2.44 10.20
CA PRO A 319 -0.54 -1.92 9.88
C PRO A 319 -1.04 -2.28 8.49
N ARG A 320 -0.16 -2.36 7.49
CA ARG A 320 -0.55 -2.58 6.08
C ARG A 320 -1.31 -3.89 5.83
N TYR A 321 -1.13 -4.91 6.69
CA TYR A 321 -1.87 -6.18 6.57
C TYR A 321 -3.32 -6.09 7.06
N LEU A 322 -3.68 -5.03 7.81
CA LEU A 322 -5.06 -4.74 8.24
C LEU A 322 -5.71 -3.60 7.45
N THR A 323 -5.08 -3.13 6.38
CA THR A 323 -5.61 -1.98 5.62
C THR A 323 -6.96 -2.30 4.97
N ILE A 324 -7.18 -3.52 4.42
CA ILE A 324 -8.48 -3.89 3.82
C ILE A 324 -9.62 -3.80 4.83
N PRO A 325 -9.58 -4.45 6.02
CA PRO A 325 -10.59 -4.27 7.05
C PRO A 325 -10.74 -2.80 7.50
N SER A 326 -9.64 -2.07 7.62
CA SER A 326 -9.63 -0.65 7.98
C SER A 326 -10.35 0.22 6.95
N LEU A 327 -10.13 -0.02 5.65
CA LEU A 327 -10.82 0.69 4.56
C LEU A 327 -12.32 0.41 4.58
N LEU A 328 -12.73 -0.85 4.79
CA LEU A 328 -14.14 -1.21 4.90
C LEU A 328 -14.81 -0.55 6.11
N LEU A 329 -14.12 -0.47 7.26
CA LEU A 329 -14.60 0.30 8.40
C LEU A 329 -14.72 1.79 8.09
N SER A 330 -13.78 2.34 7.31
CA SER A 330 -13.89 3.74 6.86
C SER A 330 -15.11 3.97 5.96
N LEU A 331 -15.49 2.98 5.12
CA LEU A 331 -16.76 3.04 4.38
C LEU A 331 -17.97 3.04 5.34
N CYS A 332 -17.89 2.28 6.42
CA CYS A 332 -18.95 2.26 7.43
C CYS A 332 -19.12 3.62 8.14
N VAL A 333 -18.09 4.48 8.21
CA VAL A 333 -18.24 5.87 8.70
C VAL A 333 -19.24 6.63 7.82
N ALA A 334 -19.20 6.46 6.50
CA ALA A 334 -20.18 7.07 5.60
C ALA A 334 -21.60 6.51 5.82
N VAL A 335 -21.70 5.22 6.19
CA VAL A 335 -22.99 4.62 6.57
C VAL A 335 -23.50 5.19 7.89
N ALA A 336 -22.65 5.42 8.88
CA ALA A 336 -23.03 6.09 10.12
C ALA A 336 -23.64 7.47 9.85
N LEU A 337 -23.07 8.24 8.91
CA LEU A 337 -23.56 9.57 8.53
C LEU A 337 -24.85 9.55 7.72
N GLY A 338 -24.99 8.63 6.76
CA GLY A 338 -26.03 8.68 5.73
C GLY A 338 -27.04 7.53 5.78
N GLY A 339 -26.78 6.45 6.52
CA GLY A 339 -27.55 5.22 6.49
C GLY A 339 -29.01 5.35 6.96
N TRP A 340 -29.29 6.31 7.85
CA TRP A 340 -30.66 6.60 8.32
C TRP A 340 -31.66 6.86 7.17
N ARG A 341 -31.18 7.29 6.00
CA ARG A 341 -31.99 7.57 4.81
C ARG A 341 -32.59 6.29 4.20
N LEU A 342 -31.98 5.15 4.45
CA LEU A 342 -32.37 3.85 3.90
C LEU A 342 -33.23 3.04 4.89
N ILE A 343 -33.44 3.52 6.09
CA ILE A 343 -34.21 2.85 7.14
C ILE A 343 -35.66 3.34 7.08
N ALA A 344 -36.60 2.42 6.86
CA ALA A 344 -38.03 2.73 6.81
C ALA A 344 -38.69 2.69 8.20
N GLU A 345 -38.22 1.79 9.10
CA GLU A 345 -38.77 1.61 10.43
C GLU A 345 -38.49 2.86 11.29
N PRO A 346 -39.53 3.52 11.89
CA PRO A 346 -39.38 4.82 12.53
C PRO A 346 -38.43 4.83 13.73
N THR A 347 -38.41 3.80 14.55
CA THR A 347 -37.60 3.72 15.78
C THR A 347 -36.13 3.53 15.40
N ALA A 348 -35.81 2.56 14.54
CA ALA A 348 -34.44 2.34 14.05
C ALA A 348 -33.90 3.55 13.30
N ARG A 349 -34.78 4.25 12.53
CA ARG A 349 -34.40 5.49 11.84
C ARG A 349 -34.02 6.60 12.81
N LYS A 350 -34.79 6.78 13.92
CA LYS A 350 -34.44 7.77 14.98
C LYS A 350 -33.08 7.46 15.60
N VAL A 351 -32.81 6.18 15.90
CA VAL A 351 -31.49 5.75 16.44
C VAL A 351 -30.39 6.05 15.41
N ALA A 352 -30.60 5.70 14.14
CA ALA A 352 -29.62 5.96 13.09
C ALA A 352 -29.38 7.47 12.83
N ILE A 353 -30.40 8.32 13.00
CA ILE A 353 -30.26 9.79 12.99
C ILE A 353 -29.40 10.25 14.17
N GLY A 354 -29.62 9.70 15.37
CA GLY A 354 -28.78 9.99 16.54
C GLY A 354 -27.30 9.63 16.29
N ILE A 355 -27.05 8.44 15.70
CA ILE A 355 -25.70 8.03 15.28
C ILE A 355 -25.12 9.01 14.25
N ALA A 356 -25.91 9.46 13.27
CA ALA A 356 -25.45 10.38 12.25
C ALA A 356 -25.07 11.75 12.82
N ILE A 357 -25.89 12.31 13.72
CA ILE A 357 -25.60 13.58 14.42
C ILE A 357 -24.33 13.46 15.26
N PHE A 358 -24.24 12.40 16.09
CA PHE A 358 -23.05 12.12 16.88
C PHE A 358 -21.80 12.01 16.02
N SER A 359 -21.89 11.24 14.93
CA SER A 359 -20.77 11.07 13.97
C SER A 359 -20.35 12.39 13.33
N ALA A 360 -21.31 13.22 12.91
CA ALA A 360 -21.04 14.54 12.33
C ALA A 360 -20.36 15.48 13.34
N LEU A 361 -20.80 15.50 14.60
CA LEU A 361 -20.18 16.29 15.67
C LEU A 361 -18.75 15.84 15.95
N VAL A 362 -18.48 14.53 16.01
CA VAL A 362 -17.13 14.00 16.20
C VAL A 362 -16.24 14.33 15.02
N LEU A 363 -16.74 14.21 13.79
CA LEU A 363 -15.97 14.59 12.60
C LEU A 363 -15.65 16.07 12.54
N ALA A 364 -16.60 16.94 12.93
CA ALA A 364 -16.37 18.37 13.03
C ALA A 364 -15.30 18.70 14.09
N TRP A 365 -15.38 18.04 15.26
CA TRP A 365 -14.36 18.16 16.31
C TRP A 365 -12.97 17.67 15.83
N ARG A 366 -12.93 16.64 14.96
CA ARG A 366 -11.69 16.09 14.40
C ARG A 366 -11.13 16.89 13.20
N ALA A 367 -11.88 17.81 12.61
CA ALA A 367 -11.47 18.56 11.43
C ALA A 367 -10.05 19.19 11.53
N PRO A 368 -9.63 19.82 12.65
CA PRO A 368 -8.28 20.36 12.78
C PRO A 368 -7.17 19.29 12.71
N TYR A 369 -7.48 18.04 13.09
CA TYR A 369 -6.51 16.94 13.00
C TYR A 369 -6.29 16.51 11.55
N TYR A 370 -7.33 16.50 10.72
CA TYR A 370 -7.20 16.20 9.28
C TYR A 370 -6.35 17.26 8.58
N VAL A 371 -6.53 18.55 8.92
CA VAL A 371 -5.67 19.62 8.39
C VAL A 371 -4.20 19.36 8.76
N ARG A 372 -3.92 19.01 10.03
CA ARG A 372 -2.56 18.68 10.49
C ARG A 372 -1.98 17.45 9.79
N ASP A 373 -2.81 16.45 9.49
CA ASP A 373 -2.35 15.24 8.80
C ASP A 373 -2.01 15.54 7.34
N TYR A 374 -2.75 16.43 6.67
CA TYR A 374 -2.39 16.95 5.36
C TYR A 374 -1.13 17.82 5.38
N GLN A 375 -0.94 18.64 6.41
CA GLN A 375 0.32 19.39 6.61
C GLN A 375 1.51 18.42 6.76
N LYS A 376 1.38 17.39 7.60
CA LYS A 376 2.43 16.34 7.73
C LYS A 376 2.69 15.62 6.41
N LEU A 377 1.66 15.35 5.60
CA LEU A 377 1.82 14.74 4.28
C LEU A 377 2.62 15.67 3.35
N ALA A 378 2.33 16.97 3.35
CA ALA A 378 3.05 17.98 2.57
C ALA A 378 4.52 18.11 3.03
N ASP A 379 4.76 18.13 4.35
CA ASP A 379 6.12 18.17 4.93
C ASP A 379 6.91 16.92 4.54
N GLN A 380 6.27 15.74 4.57
CA GLN A 380 6.89 14.49 4.14
C GLN A 380 7.22 14.51 2.64
N ALA A 381 6.32 15.01 1.80
CA ALA A 381 6.55 15.12 0.37
C ALA A 381 7.73 16.04 0.07
N THR A 382 7.79 17.21 0.71
CA THR A 382 8.89 18.17 0.58
C THR A 382 10.24 17.59 1.07
N PHE A 383 10.21 16.88 2.20
CA PHE A 383 11.40 16.19 2.72
C PHE A 383 11.92 15.14 1.73
N ILE A 384 11.04 14.30 1.19
CA ILE A 384 11.38 13.26 0.22
C ILE A 384 11.97 13.89 -1.05
N GLU A 385 11.34 14.94 -1.56
CA GLU A 385 11.82 15.69 -2.73
C GLU A 385 13.25 16.21 -2.50
N ALA A 386 13.49 16.86 -1.38
CA ALA A 386 14.80 17.41 -1.04
C ALA A 386 15.88 16.30 -0.93
N GLN A 387 15.54 15.16 -0.28
CA GLN A 387 16.46 14.02 -0.17
C GLN A 387 16.84 13.46 -1.55
N HIS A 388 15.86 13.22 -2.42
CA HIS A 388 16.11 12.66 -3.74
C HIS A 388 16.83 13.64 -4.67
N LYS A 389 16.40 14.90 -4.73
CA LYS A 389 17.08 15.93 -5.55
C LYS A 389 18.53 16.15 -5.11
N GLY A 390 18.76 16.20 -3.80
CA GLY A 390 20.12 16.33 -3.26
C GLY A 390 21.00 15.14 -3.60
N LEU A 391 20.49 13.90 -3.43
CA LEU A 391 21.24 12.69 -3.76
C LEU A 391 21.53 12.62 -5.26
N LYS A 392 20.53 12.79 -6.13
CA LYS A 392 20.72 12.84 -7.59
C LYS A 392 21.71 13.93 -7.99
N GLY A 393 21.65 15.09 -7.34
CA GLY A 393 22.59 16.19 -7.56
C GLY A 393 24.04 15.85 -7.17
N ILE A 394 24.25 15.02 -6.15
CA ILE A 394 25.59 14.51 -5.78
C ILE A 394 26.07 13.48 -6.82
N LEU A 395 25.21 12.52 -7.18
CA LEU A 395 25.54 11.46 -8.14
C LEU A 395 25.92 12.00 -9.53
N ASN A 396 25.45 13.19 -9.89
CA ASN A 396 25.76 13.88 -11.14
C ASN A 396 26.76 15.04 -10.97
N ALA A 397 27.36 15.24 -9.79
CA ALA A 397 28.30 16.33 -9.57
C ALA A 397 29.66 16.02 -10.26
N PRO A 398 30.19 16.91 -11.13
CA PRO A 398 31.43 16.64 -11.89
C PRO A 398 32.61 16.21 -11.02
N ASN A 399 32.74 16.79 -9.84
CA ASN A 399 33.84 16.47 -8.91
C ASN A 399 33.62 15.15 -8.14
N ALA A 400 32.41 14.61 -8.11
CA ALA A 400 32.08 13.37 -7.41
C ALA A 400 32.01 12.15 -8.36
N VAL A 401 31.60 12.34 -9.61
CA VAL A 401 31.40 11.27 -10.59
C VAL A 401 32.62 10.36 -10.76
N PRO A 402 33.87 10.85 -10.93
CA PRO A 402 35.03 9.98 -11.07
C PRO A 402 35.25 9.09 -9.84
N ALA A 403 35.10 9.65 -8.64
CA ALA A 403 35.22 8.89 -7.40
C ALA A 403 34.06 7.89 -7.22
N LEU A 404 32.82 8.27 -7.56
CA LEU A 404 31.67 7.39 -7.48
C LEU A 404 31.77 6.19 -8.44
N GLN A 405 32.43 6.35 -9.57
CA GLN A 405 32.64 5.28 -10.57
C GLN A 405 33.86 4.41 -10.27
N GLY A 406 34.93 4.98 -9.74
CA GLY A 406 36.22 4.32 -9.60
C GLY A 406 36.62 3.97 -8.16
N CYS A 407 35.93 4.49 -7.16
CA CYS A 407 36.34 4.35 -5.75
C CYS A 407 35.24 3.71 -4.91
N HIS A 408 35.37 2.43 -4.64
CA HIS A 408 34.37 1.65 -3.92
C HIS A 408 34.88 1.18 -2.54
N PRO A 409 34.00 0.90 -1.58
CA PRO A 409 32.53 1.01 -1.65
C PRO A 409 32.02 2.45 -1.51
N ILE A 410 30.79 2.70 -2.02
CA ILE A 410 29.99 3.87 -1.70
C ILE A 410 29.20 3.55 -0.44
N THR A 411 29.53 4.18 0.67
CA THR A 411 28.90 3.95 1.96
C THR A 411 27.86 5.01 2.26
N VAL A 412 26.63 4.57 2.54
CA VAL A 412 25.49 5.44 2.94
C VAL A 412 25.07 5.18 4.38
N PRO A 413 24.43 6.14 5.08
CA PRO A 413 24.02 5.95 6.47
C PRO A 413 23.07 4.79 6.69
N THR A 414 22.06 4.64 5.82
CA THR A 414 21.00 3.63 5.92
C THR A 414 20.81 2.88 4.60
N HIS A 415 20.19 1.71 4.67
CA HIS A 415 19.89 0.87 3.50
C HIS A 415 18.96 1.54 2.48
N SER A 416 18.12 2.51 2.89
CA SER A 416 17.08 3.11 2.03
C SER A 416 17.63 3.87 0.83
N ALA A 417 18.90 4.33 0.87
CA ALA A 417 19.53 5.04 -0.25
C ALA A 417 20.19 4.09 -1.27
N ILE A 418 20.49 2.84 -0.89
CA ILE A 418 21.18 1.86 -1.75
C ILE A 418 20.49 1.68 -3.11
N PRO A 419 19.17 1.33 -3.18
CA PRO A 419 18.54 1.06 -4.46
C PRO A 419 18.46 2.31 -5.36
N ILE A 420 18.39 3.50 -4.78
CA ILE A 420 18.36 4.75 -5.55
C ILE A 420 19.72 4.98 -6.23
N ILE A 421 20.82 4.78 -5.50
CA ILE A 421 22.16 4.91 -6.05
C ILE A 421 22.37 3.89 -7.16
N ARG A 422 22.04 2.61 -6.92
CA ARG A 422 22.14 1.56 -7.94
C ARG A 422 21.28 1.86 -9.17
N TYR A 423 20.06 2.35 -8.97
CA TYR A 423 19.16 2.74 -10.05
C TYR A 423 19.68 3.87 -10.91
N GLU A 424 20.26 4.91 -10.29
CA GLU A 424 20.80 6.09 -11.00
C GLU A 424 22.15 5.82 -11.67
N THR A 425 23.01 5.01 -11.04
CA THR A 425 24.40 4.80 -11.50
C THR A 425 24.63 3.49 -12.27
N GLY A 426 23.71 2.52 -12.11
CA GLY A 426 23.90 1.16 -12.66
C GLY A 426 24.94 0.32 -11.92
N LEU A 427 25.43 0.74 -10.76
CA LEU A 427 26.46 0.04 -10.01
C LEU A 427 25.95 -1.32 -9.46
N PRO A 428 26.83 -2.34 -9.36
CA PRO A 428 26.51 -3.62 -8.79
C PRO A 428 26.32 -3.51 -7.27
N LYS A 429 25.78 -4.58 -6.63
CA LYS A 429 25.45 -4.58 -5.19
C LYS A 429 26.67 -4.38 -4.28
N GLU A 430 27.81 -4.91 -4.69
CA GLU A 430 29.07 -4.85 -3.92
C GLU A 430 29.65 -3.42 -3.85
N ALA A 431 29.29 -2.59 -4.81
CA ALA A 431 29.79 -1.21 -4.88
C ALA A 431 29.10 -0.25 -3.92
N VAL A 432 27.90 -0.62 -3.37
CA VAL A 432 27.11 0.28 -2.51
C VAL A 432 26.72 -0.43 -1.22
N GLU A 433 27.08 0.11 -0.07
CA GLU A 433 26.81 -0.48 1.23
C GLU A 433 26.16 0.48 2.22
N ALA A 434 25.47 -0.06 3.22
CA ALA A 434 24.95 0.74 4.34
C ALA A 434 25.83 0.63 5.57
N SER A 435 26.25 1.74 6.12
CA SER A 435 27.10 1.78 7.32
C SER A 435 26.46 1.12 8.55
N ILE A 436 25.12 1.11 8.66
CA ILE A 436 24.44 0.40 9.75
C ILE A 436 24.56 -1.14 9.65
N GLY A 437 24.85 -1.67 8.46
CA GLY A 437 25.07 -3.11 8.21
C GLY A 437 26.52 -3.52 8.48
N GLN A 438 27.47 -2.58 8.43
CA GLN A 438 28.89 -2.86 8.51
C GLN A 438 29.41 -2.91 9.96
N ARG A 439 30.25 -3.89 10.24
CA ARG A 439 30.93 -4.01 11.56
C ARG A 439 32.15 -3.10 11.67
N ARG A 440 32.82 -2.82 10.55
CA ARG A 440 34.05 -1.98 10.48
C ARG A 440 33.77 -0.68 9.75
N ARG A 441 34.55 0.35 10.11
CA ARG A 441 34.52 1.63 9.37
C ARG A 441 35.23 1.46 8.04
N PRO A 442 34.74 2.02 6.95
CA PRO A 442 35.45 1.99 5.68
C PRO A 442 36.74 2.81 5.81
N THR A 443 37.84 2.29 5.27
CA THR A 443 39.16 2.95 5.26
C THR A 443 39.39 3.67 3.94
N GLN A 444 38.66 3.34 2.90
CA GLN A 444 38.68 3.93 1.56
C GLN A 444 37.28 3.91 0.95
N GLY A 445 37.08 4.57 -0.18
CA GLY A 445 35.80 4.63 -0.88
C GLY A 445 35.16 6.01 -0.82
N VAL A 446 33.86 6.07 -1.05
CA VAL A 446 33.08 7.31 -0.99
C VAL A 446 32.05 7.23 0.15
N LEU A 447 32.03 8.25 0.99
CA LEU A 447 31.03 8.42 2.05
C LEU A 447 29.98 9.42 1.59
N LEU A 448 28.70 9.01 1.52
CA LEU A 448 27.57 9.90 1.32
C LEU A 448 26.92 10.17 2.67
N ILE A 449 27.01 11.41 3.14
CA ILE A 449 26.52 11.84 4.45
C ILE A 449 25.36 12.80 4.23
N GLY A 450 24.21 12.54 4.87
CA GLY A 450 23.06 13.42 4.86
C GLY A 450 23.01 14.34 6.08
N ASP A 451 22.36 15.49 5.98
CA ASP A 451 22.08 16.38 7.11
C ASP A 451 21.19 15.66 8.16
N THR A 452 20.43 14.64 7.74
CA THR A 452 19.67 13.74 8.60
C THR A 452 20.15 12.31 8.42
N PHE A 453 20.11 11.51 9.53
CA PHE A 453 20.47 10.08 9.48
C PHE A 453 19.51 9.26 8.63
N ASN A 454 18.23 9.59 8.67
CA ASN A 454 17.19 8.83 7.99
C ASN A 454 16.86 9.44 6.63
N PHE A 455 16.91 8.60 5.60
CA PHE A 455 16.48 8.96 4.25
C PHE A 455 14.94 9.01 4.13
N GLU A 456 14.24 8.16 4.90
CA GLU A 456 12.78 8.10 4.92
C GLU A 456 12.22 8.41 6.31
N PRO A 457 11.13 9.20 6.41
CA PRO A 457 10.51 9.56 7.70
C PRO A 457 10.04 8.36 8.51
N SER A 458 9.58 7.30 7.85
CA SER A 458 9.11 6.05 8.48
C SER A 458 10.24 5.19 9.05
N ALA A 459 11.44 5.27 8.50
CA ALA A 459 12.61 4.53 8.97
C ALA A 459 13.08 4.99 10.36
N ALA A 460 12.74 6.21 10.77
CA ALA A 460 13.09 6.75 12.08
C ALA A 460 12.49 5.95 13.26
N ARG A 461 11.31 5.39 13.10
CA ARG A 461 10.63 4.59 14.15
C ARG A 461 11.19 3.16 14.26
N ALA A 462 11.58 2.56 13.15
CA ALA A 462 12.07 1.18 13.12
C ALA A 462 13.48 1.03 13.71
N THR A 463 14.30 2.09 13.68
CA THR A 463 15.69 2.06 14.14
C THR A 463 15.87 2.29 15.65
N ASN A 464 14.82 2.69 16.37
CA ASN A 464 14.92 3.03 17.80
C ASN A 464 14.80 1.82 18.75
N SER A 465 14.44 0.64 18.25
CA SER A 465 14.11 -0.53 19.08
C SER A 465 15.28 -1.49 19.36
N ASN A 466 16.46 -1.34 18.71
CA ASN A 466 17.58 -2.25 18.92
C ASN A 466 18.83 -1.53 19.49
N PRO A 467 19.26 -1.87 20.73
CA PRO A 467 20.44 -1.24 21.38
C PRO A 467 21.75 -1.40 20.58
N SER A 468 21.91 -2.49 19.84
CA SER A 468 23.07 -2.70 18.97
C SER A 468 23.15 -1.69 17.82
N THR A 469 22.00 -1.15 17.38
CA THR A 469 21.91 -0.14 16.34
C THR A 469 22.32 1.25 16.85
N SER A 470 22.18 1.53 18.14
CA SER A 470 22.52 2.84 18.73
C SER A 470 24.04 3.10 18.75
N ALA A 471 24.84 2.06 18.98
CA ALA A 471 26.31 2.18 18.95
C ALA A 471 26.83 2.39 17.51
N ARG A 472 26.21 1.74 16.50
CA ARG A 472 26.54 1.89 15.09
C ARG A 472 26.11 3.25 14.52
N LYS A 473 25.03 3.86 15.04
CA LYS A 473 24.61 5.24 14.68
C LYS A 473 25.68 6.30 14.93
N ARG A 474 26.62 6.08 15.87
CA ARG A 474 27.59 7.10 16.27
C ARG A 474 28.59 7.48 15.18
N TRP A 475 28.89 6.61 14.21
CA TRP A 475 29.80 6.92 13.12
C TRP A 475 29.18 6.95 11.74
N SER A 476 28.01 6.34 11.58
CA SER A 476 27.37 6.07 10.28
C SER A 476 26.98 7.33 9.48
N ASN A 477 26.92 8.49 10.14
CA ASN A 477 26.65 9.79 9.48
C ASN A 477 27.70 10.82 9.90
N LYS A 478 28.97 10.39 10.01
CA LYS A 478 30.10 11.26 10.37
C LYS A 478 31.20 11.13 9.33
N VAL A 479 31.90 12.24 9.10
CA VAL A 479 33.12 12.25 8.28
C VAL A 479 34.19 11.44 8.99
N LEU A 480 34.84 10.54 8.29
CA LEU A 480 35.92 9.72 8.81
C LEU A 480 37.27 10.37 8.50
N PRO A 481 38.33 10.14 9.36
CA PRO A 481 39.65 10.66 9.12
C PRO A 481 40.22 10.29 7.75
N GLY A 482 40.84 11.24 7.06
CA GLY A 482 41.44 11.04 5.75
C GLY A 482 40.46 11.07 4.55
N PHE A 483 39.16 11.32 4.80
CA PHE A 483 38.19 11.54 3.72
C PHE A 483 38.09 13.04 3.43
N GLU A 484 38.24 13.42 2.17
CA GLU A 484 38.11 14.79 1.68
C GLU A 484 36.77 15.06 1.03
N ARG A 485 36.27 16.28 1.15
CA ARG A 485 34.96 16.63 0.57
C ARG A 485 35.07 16.76 -0.96
N LEU A 486 34.30 15.92 -1.67
CA LEU A 486 34.20 15.93 -3.11
C LEU A 486 33.14 16.91 -3.63
N ALA A 487 31.94 16.83 -3.05
CA ALA A 487 30.80 17.65 -3.48
C ALA A 487 29.77 17.83 -2.34
N ARG A 488 28.98 18.91 -2.44
CA ARG A 488 27.84 19.15 -1.55
C ARG A 488 26.62 19.58 -2.36
N ARG A 489 25.51 18.92 -2.13
CA ARG A 489 24.17 19.27 -2.62
C ARG A 489 23.18 18.97 -1.51
N LYS A 490 22.73 20.03 -0.80
CA LYS A 490 21.84 19.84 0.35
C LYS A 490 20.65 18.93 0.01
N PRO A 491 20.29 17.99 0.91
CA PRO A 491 20.85 17.74 2.24
C PRO A 491 22.08 16.78 2.27
N TRP A 492 22.76 16.51 1.13
CA TRP A 492 23.83 15.52 1.02
C TRP A 492 25.22 16.13 0.80
N THR A 493 26.22 15.45 1.31
CA THR A 493 27.64 15.75 1.07
C THR A 493 28.38 14.45 0.75
N ALA A 494 29.18 14.45 -0.29
CA ALA A 494 30.08 13.36 -0.67
C ALA A 494 31.50 13.64 -0.17
N TYR A 495 32.10 12.64 0.43
CA TYR A 495 33.51 12.63 0.84
C TYR A 495 34.19 11.41 0.21
N GLY A 496 35.41 11.56 -0.27
CA GLY A 496 36.17 10.49 -0.89
C GLY A 496 37.53 10.28 -0.24
N ARG A 497 37.95 9.03 -0.20
CA ARG A 497 39.31 8.61 0.07
C ARG A 497 39.60 7.49 -0.92
N CYS A 498 40.14 7.86 -2.06
CA CYS A 498 40.51 6.94 -3.12
C CYS A 498 42.04 6.63 -3.02
N PRO A 499 42.45 5.42 -3.43
CA PRO A 499 43.88 5.07 -3.48
C PRO A 499 44.67 5.91 -4.46
#